data_913d79706c7e4c9b592facdafca3bfcd
#
_entry.id   913d79706c7e4c9b592facdafca3bfcd
#
_cell.length_a   1.000
_cell.length_b   1.000
_cell.length_c   1.000
_cell.angle_alpha   90.00
_cell.angle_beta   90.00
_cell.angle_gamma   90.00
#
_symmetry.space_group_name_H-M   'P 1'
#
loop_
_entity.id
_entity.type
_entity.pdbx_description
1 polymer ?
#
loop_
_entity_poly.entity_id
_entity_poly.type
_entity_poly.pdbx_seq_one_letter_code
_entity_poly.pdbx_strand_id
1 'polypeptide(L)'
;MMTYPEVYGRLNFETAIIVFLKKNGDIRLMLGTRNMSTISLDHGFQGKSLGGHDKRCNINNGNIAVFDLIVGDARAFHIDRLVSIEFHNVINTKEELDNLIEYFAAFKERYESTQPMTLDMQMLD
;
A
#
# COMPACT_ATOMS: atom_id res chain seq x y z
N MET A 1 -17.41 -2.83 -3.94
CA MET A 1 -16.20 -1.99 -3.97
C MET A 1 -16.16 -1.12 -2.72
N MET A 2 -15.01 -0.96 -2.12
CA MET A 2 -14.88 -0.17 -0.88
C MET A 2 -14.89 1.33 -1.17
N THR A 3 -15.52 2.09 -0.29
CA THR A 3 -15.54 3.54 -0.41
C THR A 3 -14.28 4.17 0.19
N TYR A 4 -14.05 5.45 -0.13
CA TYR A 4 -12.95 6.21 0.46
C TYR A 4 -12.96 6.15 1.99
N PRO A 5 -14.08 6.46 2.67
CA PRO A 5 -14.10 6.39 4.14
C PRO A 5 -13.78 5.01 4.69
N GLU A 6 -14.23 3.94 4.03
CA GLU A 6 -13.96 2.58 4.48
C GLU A 6 -12.48 2.24 4.39
N VAL A 7 -11.86 2.55 3.25
CA VAL A 7 -10.43 2.28 3.04
C VAL A 7 -9.59 3.14 3.99
N TYR A 8 -9.88 4.42 4.06
CA TYR A 8 -9.17 5.36 4.93
C TYR A 8 -9.28 4.93 6.40
N GLY A 9 -10.49 4.61 6.84
CA GLY A 9 -10.74 4.22 8.23
C GLY A 9 -9.98 2.95 8.60
N ARG A 10 -10.00 1.96 7.74
CA ARG A 10 -9.30 0.71 8.01
C ARG A 10 -7.77 0.89 8.02
N LEU A 11 -7.24 1.69 7.11
CA LEU A 11 -5.80 1.94 7.04
C LEU A 11 -5.27 2.69 8.26
N ASN A 12 -6.11 3.39 9.00
CA ASN A 12 -5.70 4.02 10.26
C ASN A 12 -5.30 3.01 11.32
N PHE A 13 -5.74 1.76 11.19
CA PHE A 13 -5.45 0.70 12.16
C PHE A 13 -4.72 -0.48 11.53
N GLU A 14 -5.16 -0.91 10.35
CA GLU A 14 -4.68 -2.13 9.70
C GLU A 14 -3.61 -1.80 8.67
N THR A 15 -2.82 -2.80 8.33
CA THR A 15 -1.87 -2.75 7.23
C THR A 15 -2.47 -3.48 6.04
N ALA A 16 -2.19 -3.01 4.84
CA ALA A 16 -2.76 -3.60 3.64
C ALA A 16 -1.75 -3.73 2.51
N ILE A 17 -1.95 -4.75 1.68
CA ILE A 17 -1.32 -4.84 0.39
C ILE A 17 -2.21 -4.09 -0.59
N ILE A 18 -1.67 -3.04 -1.18
CA ILE A 18 -2.39 -2.10 -2.03
C ILE A 18 -1.85 -2.24 -3.45
N VAL A 19 -2.73 -2.55 -4.39
CA VAL A 19 -2.40 -2.61 -5.82
C VAL A 19 -3.15 -1.49 -6.51
N PHE A 20 -2.44 -0.59 -7.14
CA PHE A 20 -3.06 0.59 -7.75
C PHE A 20 -2.33 1.00 -9.03
N LEU A 21 -3.01 1.81 -9.84
CA LEU A 21 -2.44 2.39 -11.04
C LEU A 21 -1.80 3.74 -10.73
N LYS A 22 -0.56 3.90 -11.16
CA LYS A 22 0.13 5.19 -11.12
C LYS A 22 -0.46 6.11 -12.20
N LYS A 23 -0.11 7.38 -12.14
CA LYS A 23 -0.57 8.36 -13.13
C LYS A 23 -0.20 7.97 -14.56
N ASN A 24 0.94 7.32 -14.75
CA ASN A 24 1.38 6.88 -16.07
C ASN A 24 0.73 5.56 -16.53
N GLY A 25 -0.15 4.98 -15.73
CA GLY A 25 -0.83 3.73 -16.06
C GLY A 25 -0.14 2.47 -15.59
N ASP A 26 1.06 2.56 -15.05
CA ASP A 26 1.77 1.40 -14.52
C ASP A 26 1.15 0.91 -13.21
N ILE A 27 1.16 -0.39 -13.02
CA ILE A 27 0.68 -1.00 -11.78
C ILE A 27 1.79 -0.90 -10.72
N ARG A 28 1.39 -0.53 -9.51
CA ARG A 28 2.29 -0.53 -8.35
C ARG A 28 1.67 -1.35 -7.23
N LEU A 29 2.53 -2.14 -6.59
CA LEU A 29 2.19 -2.86 -5.36
C LEU A 29 2.88 -2.18 -4.19
N MET A 30 2.16 -2.07 -3.08
CA MET A 30 2.66 -1.37 -1.90
C MET A 30 2.14 -2.06 -0.64
N LEU A 31 2.98 -2.14 0.38
CA LEU A 31 2.57 -2.56 1.72
C LEU A 31 2.45 -1.29 2.55
N GLY A 32 1.23 -0.88 2.86
CA GLY A 32 0.98 0.43 3.44
C GLY A 32 0.10 0.42 4.67
N THR A 33 0.29 1.43 5.50
CA THR A 33 -0.53 1.68 6.68
C THR A 33 -0.52 3.16 7.02
N ARG A 34 -1.56 3.58 7.75
CA ARG A 34 -1.61 4.91 8.36
C ARG A 34 -1.42 4.83 9.88
N ASN A 35 -1.22 3.62 10.41
CA ASN A 35 -1.07 3.40 11.85
C ASN A 35 0.36 3.73 12.30
N MET A 36 0.51 4.87 12.98
CA MET A 36 1.82 5.34 13.42
C MET A 36 2.49 4.38 14.39
N SER A 37 1.72 3.66 15.18
CA SER A 37 2.27 2.66 16.10
C SER A 37 2.93 1.51 15.33
N THR A 38 2.30 1.06 14.24
CA THR A 38 2.88 0.03 13.38
C THR A 38 4.15 0.53 12.68
N ILE A 39 4.12 1.74 12.16
CA ILE A 39 5.28 2.35 11.50
C ILE A 39 6.47 2.40 12.46
N SER A 40 6.21 2.76 13.72
CA SER A 40 7.25 2.91 14.74
C SER A 40 7.87 1.60 15.23
N LEU A 41 7.29 0.46 14.84
CA LEU A 41 7.87 -0.86 15.18
C LEU A 41 9.24 -1.06 14.53
N ASP A 42 9.48 -0.43 13.38
CA ASP A 42 10.79 -0.46 12.76
C ASP A 42 11.59 0.74 13.24
N HIS A 43 12.73 0.49 13.87
CA HIS A 43 13.59 1.56 14.41
C HIS A 43 14.08 2.52 13.32
N GLY A 44 14.26 2.02 12.09
CA GLY A 44 14.65 2.85 10.96
C GLY A 44 13.60 3.88 10.56
N PHE A 45 12.35 3.70 11.01
CA PHE A 45 11.24 4.58 10.67
C PHE A 45 10.86 5.53 11.82
N GLN A 46 11.62 5.53 12.92
CA GLN A 46 11.34 6.42 14.03
C GLN A 46 11.43 7.86 13.58
N GLY A 47 10.45 8.66 14.00
CA GLY A 47 10.37 10.07 13.62
C GLY A 47 9.80 10.31 12.22
N LYS A 48 9.53 9.27 11.44
CA LYS A 48 8.90 9.41 10.15
C LYS A 48 7.39 9.54 10.31
N SER A 49 6.75 10.18 9.33
CA SER A 49 5.31 10.44 9.34
C SER A 49 4.78 10.46 7.91
N LEU A 50 3.47 10.68 7.79
CA LEU A 50 2.84 10.84 6.47
C LEU A 50 3.18 12.20 5.83
N GLY A 51 3.63 13.14 6.64
CA GLY A 51 4.19 14.40 6.19
C GLY A 51 3.25 15.23 5.33
N GLY A 52 3.83 15.88 4.32
CA GLY A 52 3.09 16.73 3.42
C GLY A 52 2.08 15.98 2.54
N HIS A 53 2.28 14.68 2.33
CA HIS A 53 1.31 13.87 1.58
C HIS A 53 -0.07 13.88 2.25
N ASP A 54 -0.09 13.71 3.58
CA ASP A 54 -1.34 13.66 4.32
C ASP A 54 -2.12 14.98 4.21
N LYS A 55 -1.40 16.09 4.22
CA LYS A 55 -2.03 17.42 4.12
C LYS A 55 -2.69 17.66 2.78
N ARG A 56 -2.21 17.01 1.72
CA ARG A 56 -2.71 17.18 0.36
C ARG A 56 -3.75 16.14 -0.03
N CYS A 57 -4.05 15.19 0.87
CA CYS A 57 -4.94 14.08 0.57
C CYS A 57 -6.25 14.22 1.34
N ASN A 58 -7.38 14.11 0.64
CA ASN A 58 -8.69 14.19 1.25
C ASN A 58 -9.72 13.50 0.37
N ILE A 59 -10.95 13.39 0.91
CA ILE A 59 -12.03 12.71 0.20
C ILE A 59 -12.40 13.41 -1.11
N ASN A 60 -12.24 14.73 -1.17
CA ASN A 60 -12.65 15.49 -2.35
C ASN A 60 -11.72 15.23 -3.53
N ASN A 61 -10.41 15.09 -3.29
CA ASN A 61 -9.49 14.76 -4.37
C ASN A 61 -9.26 13.25 -4.53
N GLY A 62 -9.81 12.44 -3.64
CA GLY A 62 -9.74 10.99 -3.76
C GLY A 62 -8.40 10.36 -3.40
N ASN A 63 -7.44 11.14 -2.94
CA ASN A 63 -6.11 10.63 -2.59
C ASN A 63 -6.05 10.22 -1.13
N ILE A 64 -5.34 9.12 -0.87
CA ILE A 64 -5.10 8.62 0.49
C ILE A 64 -3.60 8.51 0.68
N ALA A 65 -3.10 9.15 1.73
CA ALA A 65 -1.70 9.06 2.11
C ALA A 65 -1.48 7.84 3.00
N VAL A 66 -0.43 7.09 2.72
CA VAL A 66 -0.01 5.94 3.52
C VAL A 66 1.50 5.95 3.66
N PHE A 67 1.99 5.24 4.65
CA PHE A 67 3.42 4.98 4.78
C PHE A 67 3.72 3.64 4.11
N ASP A 68 4.62 3.66 3.14
CA ASP A 68 5.09 2.46 2.44
C ASP A 68 6.15 1.79 3.31
N LEU A 69 5.82 0.65 3.89
CA LEU A 69 6.67 -0.05 4.85
C LEU A 69 7.89 -0.70 4.18
N ILE A 70 7.90 -0.85 2.87
CA ILE A 70 9.02 -1.43 2.13
C ILE A 70 10.04 -0.34 1.77
N VAL A 71 9.55 0.76 1.21
CA VAL A 71 10.39 1.87 0.79
C VAL A 71 10.82 2.74 1.98
N GLY A 72 9.98 2.79 3.02
CA GLY A 72 10.27 3.59 4.21
C GLY A 72 9.96 5.06 4.04
N ASP A 73 8.91 5.37 3.30
CA ASP A 73 8.53 6.76 3.05
C ASP A 73 7.02 6.87 2.83
N ALA A 74 6.50 8.08 2.97
CA ALA A 74 5.10 8.36 2.72
C ALA A 74 4.82 8.40 1.21
N ARG A 75 3.66 7.87 0.83
CA ARG A 75 3.18 7.85 -0.54
C ARG A 75 1.68 8.10 -0.54
N ALA A 76 1.12 8.32 -1.71
CA ALA A 76 -0.31 8.49 -1.88
C ALA A 76 -0.80 7.67 -3.07
N PHE A 77 -2.04 7.18 -2.97
CA PHE A 77 -2.71 6.57 -4.10
C PHE A 77 -4.11 7.15 -4.22
N HIS A 78 -4.67 7.10 -5.44
CA HIS A 78 -6.01 7.61 -5.70
C HIS A 78 -7.01 6.47 -5.61
N ILE A 79 -8.10 6.68 -4.85
CA ILE A 79 -9.10 5.63 -4.61
C ILE A 79 -9.68 5.07 -5.93
N ASP A 80 -9.87 5.92 -6.93
CA ASP A 80 -10.43 5.49 -8.22
C ASP A 80 -9.45 4.67 -9.05
N ARG A 81 -8.18 4.67 -8.68
CA ARG A 81 -7.13 3.89 -9.35
C ARG A 81 -6.76 2.63 -8.60
N LEU A 82 -7.49 2.33 -7.54
CA LEU A 82 -7.27 1.12 -6.75
C LEU A 82 -7.69 -0.09 -7.58
N VAL A 83 -6.75 -1.03 -7.75
CA VAL A 83 -7.02 -2.29 -8.45
C VAL A 83 -7.49 -3.33 -7.44
N SER A 84 -6.78 -3.48 -6.33
CA SER A 84 -7.17 -4.36 -5.24
C SER A 84 -6.52 -3.92 -3.94
N ILE A 85 -7.13 -4.33 -2.84
CA ILE A 85 -6.58 -4.07 -1.52
C ILE A 85 -6.86 -5.29 -0.63
N GLU A 86 -5.81 -5.79 0.01
CA GLU A 86 -5.90 -6.93 0.92
C GLU A 86 -5.49 -6.46 2.30
N PHE A 87 -6.46 -6.38 3.21
CA PHE A 87 -6.20 -5.94 4.58
C PHE A 87 -5.70 -7.09 5.45
N HIS A 88 -4.79 -6.77 6.33
CA HIS A 88 -4.28 -7.65 7.37
C HIS A 88 -4.64 -7.08 8.73
N ASN A 89 -4.54 -7.91 9.76
CA ASN A 89 -4.86 -7.47 11.11
C ASN A 89 -3.93 -6.35 11.56
N VAL A 90 -4.32 -5.67 12.64
CA VAL A 90 -3.46 -4.67 13.27
C VAL A 90 -2.13 -5.32 13.65
N ILE A 91 -1.05 -4.72 13.21
CA ILE A 91 0.31 -5.23 13.45
C ILE A 91 0.85 -4.55 14.70
N ASN A 92 1.13 -5.32 15.73
CA ASN A 92 1.50 -4.81 17.04
C ASN A 92 2.95 -5.10 17.44
N THR A 93 3.63 -6.04 16.74
CA THR A 93 5.00 -6.43 17.09
C THR A 93 5.88 -6.40 15.85
N LYS A 94 7.19 -6.26 16.09
CA LYS A 94 8.18 -6.28 15.02
C LYS A 94 8.18 -7.63 14.30
N GLU A 95 7.95 -8.72 15.05
CA GLU A 95 7.87 -10.05 14.46
C GLU A 95 6.70 -10.16 13.49
N GLU A 96 5.53 -9.67 13.90
CA GLU A 96 4.37 -9.64 13.00
C GLU A 96 4.64 -8.82 11.75
N LEU A 97 5.31 -7.68 11.91
CA LEU A 97 5.69 -6.82 10.79
C LEU A 97 6.63 -7.55 9.83
N ASP A 98 7.65 -8.22 10.36
CA ASP A 98 8.61 -8.94 9.54
C ASP A 98 7.94 -10.09 8.78
N ASN A 99 7.01 -10.80 9.42
CA ASN A 99 6.25 -11.86 8.77
C ASN A 99 5.38 -11.32 7.63
N LEU A 100 4.77 -10.16 7.83
CA LEU A 100 3.95 -9.54 6.81
C LEU A 100 4.80 -9.04 5.64
N ILE A 101 5.99 -8.54 5.91
CA ILE A 101 6.92 -8.13 4.85
C ILE A 101 7.30 -9.34 3.98
N GLU A 102 7.56 -10.50 4.60
CA GLU A 102 7.85 -11.73 3.85
C GLU A 102 6.65 -12.16 3.01
N TYR A 103 5.47 -12.10 3.59
CA TYR A 103 4.22 -12.41 2.86
C TYR A 103 4.05 -11.48 1.65
N PHE A 104 4.30 -10.20 1.84
CA PHE A 104 4.19 -9.22 0.77
C PHE A 104 5.20 -9.52 -0.36
N ALA A 105 6.43 -9.87 -0.02
CA ALA A 105 7.45 -10.19 -1.02
C ALA A 105 7.01 -11.38 -1.89
N ALA A 106 6.46 -12.42 -1.27
CA ALA A 106 5.94 -13.56 -2.00
C ALA A 106 4.72 -13.20 -2.84
N PHE A 107 3.82 -12.37 -2.30
CA PHE A 107 2.66 -11.88 -3.04
C PHE A 107 3.09 -11.11 -4.29
N LYS A 108 4.04 -10.21 -4.13
CA LYS A 108 4.55 -9.37 -5.22
C LYS A 108 5.17 -10.22 -6.31
N GLU A 109 5.99 -11.20 -5.93
CA GLU A 109 6.62 -12.09 -6.88
C GLU A 109 5.59 -12.86 -7.69
N ARG A 110 4.58 -13.43 -7.05
CA ARG A 110 3.51 -14.15 -7.74
C ARG A 110 2.72 -13.23 -8.66
N TYR A 111 2.40 -12.04 -8.18
CA TYR A 111 1.64 -11.08 -8.96
C TYR A 111 2.39 -10.68 -10.23
N GLU A 112 3.65 -10.32 -10.09
CA GLU A 112 4.48 -9.85 -11.19
C GLU A 112 4.78 -10.95 -12.21
N SER A 113 4.89 -12.20 -11.75
CA SER A 113 5.17 -13.31 -12.65
C SER A 113 3.98 -13.72 -13.49
N THR A 114 2.76 -13.39 -13.08
CA THR A 114 1.55 -13.83 -13.78
C THR A 114 0.94 -12.76 -14.70
N GLN A 115 1.12 -11.49 -14.37
CA GLN A 115 0.44 -10.41 -15.08
C GLN A 115 1.11 -9.96 -16.37
N PRO A 116 2.39 -9.56 -16.36
CA PRO A 116 3.00 -8.97 -17.54
C PRO A 116 3.16 -9.93 -18.71
N MET A 117 3.50 -11.17 -18.42
CA MET A 117 3.77 -12.15 -19.47
C MET A 117 2.56 -12.42 -20.34
N THR A 118 1.39 -12.53 -19.73
CA THR A 118 0.17 -12.75 -20.47
C THR A 118 -0.12 -11.59 -21.40
N LEU A 119 0.08 -10.35 -20.90
CA LEU A 119 -0.15 -9.16 -21.70
C LEU A 119 0.85 -9.05 -22.85
N ASP A 120 2.10 -9.35 -22.57
CA ASP A 120 3.15 -9.30 -23.60
C ASP A 120 2.88 -10.28 -24.71
N MET A 121 2.45 -11.47 -24.37
CA MET A 121 2.10 -12.48 -25.37
C MET A 121 0.93 -12.05 -26.24
N GLN A 122 -0.04 -11.37 -25.65
CA GLN A 122 -1.18 -10.86 -26.39
C GLN A 122 -0.77 -9.77 -27.37
N MET A 123 0.21 -8.96 -26.99
CA MET A 123 0.68 -7.88 -27.84
C MET A 123 1.52 -8.37 -29.00
N LEU A 124 2.16 -9.49 -28.86
CA LEU A 124 2.96 -10.07 -29.91
C LEU A 124 2.11 -10.69 -31.04
N ASP A 125 0.92 -11.04 -30.73
CA ASP A 125 0.00 -11.63 -31.70
C ASP A 125 -0.65 -10.56 -32.57
#